data_3ad1056daf07517793d0baca76ecc00a
#
_entry.id   3ad1056daf07517793d0baca76ecc00a
#
_cell.length_a   1.000
_cell.length_b   1.000
_cell.length_c   1.000
_cell.angle_alpha   90.00
_cell.angle_beta   90.00
_cell.angle_gamma   90.00
#
_symmetry.space_group_name_H-M   'P 1'
#
loop_
_entity.id
_entity.type
_entity.pdbx_description
1 polymer ?
#
loop_
_entity_poly.entity_id
_entity_poly.type
_entity_poly.pdbx_seq_one_letter_code
_entity_poly.pdbx_strand_id
1 'polypeptide(L)'
;MTIRITPSILNADFAKLDEEISRVASASDLIHLDIMDNKFVPNFTFDFERAAEIIKSCPIPVDSHLMVVEPEKAAPAFAEMGSASVTYHFEAATEHRKIIREVHSKGARVGIALKPGTPIDVISDYIGEIDMILVMTVEPGFGGQSFMSEMLEKVRVARSALGKNERGVWLQVDGGISPSTIASAAEAGADTFVAGSAVYKAEDPAAMVTLLRQIATQ
;
A
#
# COMPACT_ATOMS: atom_id res chain seq x y z
N MET A 1 15.12 7.44 -9.14
CA MET A 1 14.11 6.92 -8.18
C MET A 1 13.68 5.55 -8.67
N THR A 2 13.55 4.54 -7.82
CA THR A 2 13.08 3.20 -8.23
C THR A 2 11.57 3.17 -8.19
N ILE A 3 10.92 2.89 -9.31
CA ILE A 3 9.45 2.78 -9.39
C ILE A 3 9.02 1.35 -9.03
N ARG A 4 8.03 1.24 -8.14
CA ARG A 4 7.41 -0.04 -7.70
C ARG A 4 5.93 -0.06 -8.06
N ILE A 5 5.49 -1.17 -8.63
CA ILE A 5 4.06 -1.42 -8.88
C ILE A 5 3.64 -2.59 -7.99
N THR A 6 2.62 -2.34 -7.19
CA THR A 6 2.09 -3.28 -6.19
C THR A 6 0.61 -3.55 -6.47
N PRO A 7 0.27 -4.58 -7.28
CA PRO A 7 -1.12 -4.90 -7.58
C PRO A 7 -1.91 -5.25 -6.30
N SER A 8 -3.04 -4.56 -6.07
CA SER A 8 -3.95 -4.90 -4.97
C SER A 8 -4.89 -6.02 -5.36
N ILE A 9 -4.83 -7.12 -4.62
CA ILE A 9 -5.71 -8.28 -4.81
C ILE A 9 -7.16 -8.03 -4.37
N LEU A 10 -7.48 -6.87 -3.81
CA LEU A 10 -8.85 -6.46 -3.51
C LEU A 10 -9.77 -6.51 -4.75
N ASN A 11 -9.20 -6.35 -5.94
CA ASN A 11 -9.92 -6.39 -7.22
C ASN A 11 -9.74 -7.70 -8.00
N ALA A 12 -9.06 -8.70 -7.42
CA ALA A 12 -8.90 -10.03 -7.99
C ALA A 12 -10.13 -10.92 -7.74
N ASP A 13 -10.23 -12.02 -8.46
CA ASP A 13 -11.22 -13.08 -8.16
C ASP A 13 -10.76 -13.87 -6.93
N PHE A 14 -11.40 -13.66 -5.79
CA PHE A 14 -11.06 -14.33 -4.53
C PHE A 14 -11.22 -15.85 -4.57
N ALA A 15 -12.05 -16.38 -5.49
CA ALA A 15 -12.19 -17.82 -5.69
C ALA A 15 -10.98 -18.46 -6.40
N LYS A 16 -10.13 -17.64 -7.07
CA LYS A 16 -8.97 -18.07 -7.84
C LYS A 16 -7.71 -17.28 -7.48
N LEU A 17 -7.59 -16.88 -6.22
CA LEU A 17 -6.60 -15.91 -5.79
C LEU A 17 -5.16 -16.29 -6.13
N ASP A 18 -4.78 -17.56 -5.99
CA ASP A 18 -3.44 -18.05 -6.33
C ASP A 18 -3.15 -17.93 -7.84
N GLU A 19 -4.16 -18.18 -8.71
CA GLU A 19 -4.04 -17.97 -10.15
C GLU A 19 -3.89 -16.48 -10.46
N GLU A 20 -4.72 -15.62 -9.84
CA GLU A 20 -4.70 -14.17 -10.04
C GLU A 20 -3.37 -13.54 -9.59
N ILE A 21 -2.82 -13.97 -8.45
CA ILE A 21 -1.49 -13.55 -7.99
C ILE A 21 -0.41 -14.01 -8.98
N SER A 22 -0.47 -15.25 -9.44
CA SER A 22 0.51 -15.81 -10.38
C SER A 22 0.55 -15.06 -11.72
N ARG A 23 -0.59 -14.53 -12.18
CA ARG A 23 -0.69 -13.75 -13.43
C ARG A 23 0.09 -12.45 -13.39
N VAL A 24 0.32 -11.87 -12.22
CA VAL A 24 0.99 -10.57 -12.05
C VAL A 24 2.37 -10.67 -11.42
N ALA A 25 2.68 -11.77 -10.74
CA ALA A 25 3.87 -11.90 -9.89
C ALA A 25 5.18 -11.58 -10.61
N SER A 26 5.38 -12.06 -11.84
CA SER A 26 6.63 -11.84 -12.59
C SER A 26 6.89 -10.40 -13.00
N ALA A 27 5.86 -9.55 -13.05
CA ALA A 27 5.96 -8.14 -13.44
C ALA A 27 5.92 -7.19 -12.24
N SER A 28 5.50 -7.67 -11.07
CA SER A 28 5.24 -6.88 -9.87
C SER A 28 6.41 -6.87 -8.89
N ASP A 29 6.50 -5.84 -8.08
CA ASP A 29 7.52 -5.77 -7.01
C ASP A 29 7.03 -6.43 -5.72
N LEU A 30 5.76 -6.23 -5.38
CA LEU A 30 5.05 -6.82 -4.25
C LEU A 30 3.59 -7.09 -4.64
N ILE A 31 2.90 -7.91 -3.86
CA ILE A 31 1.44 -7.97 -3.85
C ILE A 31 0.91 -7.09 -2.73
N HIS A 32 -0.06 -6.24 -3.02
CA HIS A 32 -0.74 -5.43 -2.02
C HIS A 32 -1.95 -6.17 -1.46
N LEU A 33 -1.94 -6.37 -0.14
CA LEU A 33 -2.96 -7.11 0.61
C LEU A 33 -3.74 -6.17 1.53
N ASP A 34 -4.95 -5.81 1.13
CA ASP A 34 -5.86 -4.96 1.89
C ASP A 34 -6.60 -5.77 2.95
N ILE A 35 -6.38 -5.45 4.22
CA ILE A 35 -7.02 -6.05 5.39
C ILE A 35 -8.03 -5.09 5.99
N MET A 36 -9.30 -5.48 5.97
CA MET A 36 -10.44 -4.68 6.44
C MET A 36 -11.23 -5.45 7.49
N ASP A 37 -11.57 -4.79 8.60
CA ASP A 37 -12.21 -5.41 9.78
C ASP A 37 -13.70 -5.10 9.93
N ASN A 38 -14.31 -4.42 8.95
CA ASN A 38 -15.71 -3.95 9.01
C ASN A 38 -16.02 -3.01 10.21
N LYS A 39 -14.97 -2.33 10.74
CA LYS A 39 -15.08 -1.35 11.83
C LYS A 39 -14.39 -0.04 11.47
N PHE A 40 -13.12 -0.10 11.06
CA PHE A 40 -12.37 1.07 10.60
C PHE A 40 -12.89 1.57 9.25
N VAL A 41 -13.26 0.63 8.36
CA VAL A 41 -13.96 0.87 7.09
C VAL A 41 -15.18 -0.04 7.01
N PRO A 42 -16.27 0.34 6.29
CA PRO A 42 -17.50 -0.45 6.22
C PRO A 42 -17.37 -1.61 5.20
N ASN A 43 -16.32 -2.38 5.28
CA ASN A 43 -16.04 -3.54 4.45
C ASN A 43 -15.17 -4.55 5.21
N PHE A 44 -15.21 -5.82 4.78
CA PHE A 44 -14.41 -6.93 5.30
C PHE A 44 -13.75 -7.63 4.11
N THR A 45 -12.48 -8.02 4.24
CA THR A 45 -11.76 -8.73 3.15
C THR A 45 -11.36 -10.14 3.57
N PHE A 46 -10.36 -10.27 4.42
CA PHE A 46 -9.80 -11.55 4.84
C PHE A 46 -9.72 -11.61 6.36
N ASP A 47 -10.02 -12.77 6.93
CA ASP A 47 -9.68 -13.05 8.31
C ASP A 47 -8.18 -13.31 8.48
N PHE A 48 -7.77 -13.46 9.73
CA PHE A 48 -6.36 -13.59 10.09
C PHE A 48 -5.73 -14.87 9.52
N GLU A 49 -6.49 -15.99 9.49
CA GLU A 49 -6.03 -17.28 9.00
C GLU A 49 -5.84 -17.23 7.49
N ARG A 50 -6.82 -16.69 6.76
CA ARG A 50 -6.72 -16.55 5.30
C ARG A 50 -5.62 -15.59 4.89
N ALA A 51 -5.43 -14.49 5.60
CA ALA A 51 -4.33 -13.57 5.36
C ALA A 51 -2.96 -14.26 5.55
N ALA A 52 -2.80 -15.05 6.61
CA ALA A 52 -1.57 -15.83 6.84
C ALA A 52 -1.29 -16.86 5.74
N GLU A 53 -2.32 -17.54 5.23
CA GLU A 53 -2.20 -18.43 4.07
C GLU A 53 -1.71 -17.69 2.83
N ILE A 54 -2.33 -16.55 2.49
CA ILE A 54 -1.97 -15.72 1.34
C ILE A 54 -0.51 -15.26 1.46
N ILE A 55 -0.11 -14.72 2.60
CA ILE A 55 1.27 -14.24 2.82
C ILE A 55 2.27 -15.39 2.65
N LYS A 56 1.97 -16.56 3.18
CA LYS A 56 2.85 -17.73 3.12
C LYS A 56 2.97 -18.33 1.74
N SER A 57 1.88 -18.36 0.95
CA SER A 57 1.86 -18.97 -0.39
C SER A 57 2.27 -18.02 -1.50
N CYS A 58 2.29 -16.71 -1.23
CA CYS A 58 2.60 -15.70 -2.24
C CYS A 58 4.02 -15.88 -2.78
N PRO A 59 4.21 -15.96 -4.13
CA PRO A 59 5.51 -16.19 -4.74
C PRO A 59 6.45 -14.98 -4.71
N ILE A 60 5.93 -13.80 -4.38
CA ILE A 60 6.69 -12.54 -4.23
C ILE A 60 6.33 -11.86 -2.89
N PRO A 61 7.13 -10.88 -2.42
CA PRO A 61 6.88 -10.22 -1.15
C PRO A 61 5.47 -9.59 -1.06
N VAL A 62 4.88 -9.62 0.13
CA VAL A 62 3.56 -9.05 0.41
C VAL A 62 3.68 -7.73 1.17
N ASP A 63 2.96 -6.71 0.70
CA ASP A 63 2.75 -5.41 1.33
C ASP A 63 1.35 -5.40 1.96
N SER A 64 1.27 -5.55 3.28
CA SER A 64 0.00 -5.61 4.02
C SER A 64 -0.46 -4.22 4.43
N HIS A 65 -1.65 -3.82 3.98
CA HIS A 65 -2.30 -2.55 4.30
C HIS A 65 -3.46 -2.78 5.27
N LEU A 66 -3.32 -2.29 6.50
CA LEU A 66 -4.22 -2.57 7.61
C LEU A 66 -5.23 -1.44 7.81
N MET A 67 -6.44 -1.65 7.37
CA MET A 67 -7.62 -0.82 7.61
C MET A 67 -8.42 -1.40 8.79
N VAL A 68 -7.84 -1.36 10.00
CA VAL A 68 -8.35 -1.99 11.21
C VAL A 68 -8.30 -1.04 12.42
N VAL A 69 -9.17 -1.24 13.40
CA VAL A 69 -9.27 -0.36 14.60
C VAL A 69 -8.23 -0.65 15.69
N GLU A 70 -7.52 -1.77 15.65
CA GLU A 70 -6.50 -2.15 16.64
C GLU A 70 -5.15 -2.45 15.96
N PRO A 71 -4.51 -1.48 15.28
CA PRO A 71 -3.24 -1.72 14.57
C PRO A 71 -2.09 -2.09 15.50
N GLU A 72 -2.13 -1.71 16.79
CA GLU A 72 -1.16 -2.10 17.80
C GLU A 72 -1.04 -3.61 17.99
N LYS A 73 -2.12 -4.35 17.74
CA LYS A 73 -2.14 -5.82 17.79
C LYS A 73 -1.90 -6.43 16.40
N ALA A 74 -2.56 -5.86 15.39
CA ALA A 74 -2.53 -6.42 14.05
C ALA A 74 -1.17 -6.26 13.37
N ALA A 75 -0.55 -5.08 13.42
CA ALA A 75 0.65 -4.80 12.64
C ALA A 75 1.84 -5.70 13.02
N PRO A 76 2.18 -5.92 14.30
CA PRO A 76 3.22 -6.86 14.68
C PRO A 76 2.91 -8.30 14.25
N ALA A 77 1.64 -8.70 14.31
CA ALA A 77 1.22 -10.04 13.91
C ALA A 77 1.38 -10.28 12.40
N PHE A 78 1.01 -9.31 11.55
CA PHE A 78 1.22 -9.39 10.10
C PHE A 78 2.72 -9.41 9.74
N ALA A 79 3.55 -8.66 10.46
CA ALA A 79 4.99 -8.74 10.30
C ALA A 79 5.53 -10.13 10.67
N GLU A 80 5.03 -10.74 11.74
CA GLU A 80 5.41 -12.09 12.19
C GLU A 80 4.95 -13.19 11.21
N MET A 81 3.83 -12.98 10.49
CA MET A 81 3.38 -13.87 9.40
C MET A 81 4.31 -13.86 8.19
N GLY A 82 5.19 -12.86 8.06
CA GLY A 82 6.14 -12.73 6.96
C GLY A 82 5.82 -11.67 5.92
N SER A 83 4.92 -10.72 6.23
CA SER A 83 4.74 -9.54 5.38
C SER A 83 6.07 -8.79 5.22
N ALA A 84 6.43 -8.43 3.99
CA ALA A 84 7.65 -7.65 3.72
C ALA A 84 7.52 -6.19 4.16
N SER A 85 6.31 -5.66 4.09
CA SER A 85 5.92 -4.36 4.64
C SER A 85 4.54 -4.45 5.29
N VAL A 86 4.35 -3.66 6.35
CA VAL A 86 3.08 -3.52 7.05
C VAL A 86 2.77 -2.05 7.21
N THR A 87 1.67 -1.61 6.63
CA THR A 87 1.20 -0.23 6.69
C THR A 87 -0.10 -0.17 7.46
N TYR A 88 -0.18 0.73 8.43
CA TYR A 88 -1.38 0.97 9.23
C TYR A 88 -1.82 2.43 9.12
N HIS A 89 -3.11 2.69 9.33
CA HIS A 89 -3.64 4.04 9.30
C HIS A 89 -3.29 4.84 10.55
N PHE A 90 -2.79 6.05 10.35
CA PHE A 90 -2.50 7.00 11.45
C PHE A 90 -3.72 7.18 12.35
N GLU A 91 -4.89 7.32 11.75
CA GLU A 91 -6.15 7.61 12.43
C GLU A 91 -6.66 6.47 13.33
N ALA A 92 -6.12 5.26 13.15
CA ALA A 92 -6.53 4.07 13.93
C ALA A 92 -5.62 3.84 15.14
N ALA A 93 -4.41 4.41 15.14
CA ALA A 93 -3.38 4.12 16.15
C ALA A 93 -3.31 5.19 17.24
N THR A 94 -2.88 4.77 18.41
CA THR A 94 -2.57 5.65 19.55
C THR A 94 -1.11 5.52 20.01
N GLU A 95 -0.48 4.37 19.75
CA GLU A 95 0.89 4.04 20.18
C GLU A 95 1.84 3.84 18.97
N HIS A 96 1.94 4.85 18.08
CA HIS A 96 2.70 4.75 16.82
C HIS A 96 4.12 4.21 16.99
N ARG A 97 4.91 4.76 17.93
CA ARG A 97 6.30 4.31 18.15
C ARG A 97 6.41 2.87 18.66
N LYS A 98 5.38 2.37 19.34
CA LYS A 98 5.32 0.96 19.75
C LYS A 98 5.11 0.08 18.51
N ILE A 99 4.13 0.40 17.66
CA ILE A 99 3.90 -0.33 16.40
C ILE A 99 5.18 -0.36 15.57
N ILE A 100 5.82 0.79 15.35
CA ILE A 100 7.04 0.92 14.56
C ILE A 100 8.12 -0.03 15.07
N ARG A 101 8.43 0.01 16.40
CA ARG A 101 9.44 -0.87 16.99
C ARG A 101 9.09 -2.35 16.89
N GLU A 102 7.84 -2.72 17.14
CA GLU A 102 7.40 -4.11 17.11
C GLU A 102 7.45 -4.68 15.69
N VAL A 103 7.00 -3.94 14.67
CA VAL A 103 7.09 -4.35 13.26
C VAL A 103 8.56 -4.50 12.83
N HIS A 104 9.41 -3.52 13.14
CA HIS A 104 10.85 -3.61 12.85
C HIS A 104 11.52 -4.79 13.54
N SER A 105 11.13 -5.12 14.78
CA SER A 105 11.69 -6.27 15.52
C SER A 105 11.40 -7.62 14.84
N LYS A 106 10.40 -7.68 13.97
CA LYS A 106 10.05 -8.86 13.15
C LYS A 106 10.70 -8.84 11.76
N GLY A 107 11.47 -7.80 11.45
CA GLY A 107 12.20 -7.67 10.18
C GLY A 107 11.37 -7.12 9.01
N ALA A 108 10.14 -6.69 9.24
CA ALA A 108 9.31 -6.06 8.22
C ALA A 108 9.54 -4.54 8.16
N ARG A 109 9.30 -3.95 6.98
CA ARG A 109 9.19 -2.49 6.82
C ARG A 109 7.88 -2.02 7.44
N VAL A 110 7.88 -0.83 8.03
CA VAL A 110 6.68 -0.22 8.60
C VAL A 110 6.27 1.04 7.84
N GLY A 111 4.99 1.13 7.49
CA GLY A 111 4.38 2.28 6.84
C GLY A 111 3.27 2.92 7.67
N ILE A 112 3.07 4.21 7.46
CA ILE A 112 1.90 4.95 7.96
C ILE A 112 1.06 5.42 6.79
N ALA A 113 -0.23 5.04 6.79
CA ALA A 113 -1.23 5.48 5.84
C ALA A 113 -2.00 6.69 6.36
N LEU A 114 -2.36 7.60 5.46
CA LEU A 114 -3.15 8.81 5.75
C LEU A 114 -4.40 8.83 4.87
N LYS A 115 -5.57 8.96 5.50
CA LYS A 115 -6.84 9.22 4.79
C LYS A 115 -6.79 10.55 4.04
N PRO A 116 -7.66 10.76 3.02
CA PRO A 116 -7.71 12.02 2.29
C PRO A 116 -7.84 13.26 3.19
N GLY A 117 -8.67 13.19 4.23
CA GLY A 117 -8.90 14.29 5.16
C GLY A 117 -7.79 14.54 6.19
N THR A 118 -6.81 13.64 6.34
CA THR A 118 -5.74 13.76 7.35
C THR A 118 -4.54 14.51 6.78
N PRO A 119 -4.10 15.62 7.38
CA PRO A 119 -2.96 16.39 6.90
C PRO A 119 -1.64 15.61 7.08
N ILE A 120 -0.66 15.88 6.22
CA ILE A 120 0.62 15.15 6.21
C ILE A 120 1.50 15.45 7.42
N ASP A 121 1.38 16.63 8.00
CA ASP A 121 2.20 17.10 9.13
C ASP A 121 2.00 16.28 10.41
N VAL A 122 0.89 15.55 10.55
CA VAL A 122 0.65 14.66 11.70
C VAL A 122 1.71 13.57 11.84
N ILE A 123 2.40 13.19 10.75
CA ILE A 123 3.45 12.16 10.79
C ILE A 123 4.87 12.71 10.85
N SER A 124 5.04 14.04 10.96
CA SER A 124 6.36 14.70 10.94
C SER A 124 7.33 14.13 11.97
N ASP A 125 6.84 13.78 13.16
CA ASP A 125 7.65 13.21 14.25
C ASP A 125 8.07 11.74 14.01
N TYR A 126 7.49 11.07 13.00
CA TYR A 126 7.72 9.65 12.69
C TYR A 126 8.50 9.43 11.41
N ILE A 127 8.66 10.44 10.54
CA ILE A 127 9.33 10.32 9.23
C ILE A 127 10.74 9.71 9.37
N GLY A 128 11.45 10.05 10.44
CA GLY A 128 12.75 9.48 10.75
C GLY A 128 12.76 8.01 11.23
N GLU A 129 11.59 7.44 11.52
CA GLU A 129 11.45 6.13 12.14
C GLU A 129 10.74 5.10 11.22
N ILE A 130 9.97 5.57 10.21
CA ILE A 130 9.18 4.72 9.29
C ILE A 130 9.94 4.44 7.98
N ASP A 131 9.48 3.44 7.24
CA ASP A 131 10.04 3.03 5.95
C ASP A 131 9.12 3.32 4.77
N MET A 132 7.87 3.72 5.03
CA MET A 132 6.90 4.04 3.99
C MET A 132 5.88 5.06 4.48
N ILE A 133 5.47 5.96 3.59
CA ILE A 133 4.31 6.83 3.73
C ILE A 133 3.32 6.40 2.65
N LEU A 134 2.10 6.05 3.05
CA LEU A 134 1.01 5.76 2.12
C LEU A 134 0.02 6.93 2.12
N VAL A 135 -0.11 7.61 0.99
CA VAL A 135 -1.14 8.62 0.78
C VAL A 135 -2.33 7.97 0.07
N MET A 136 -3.48 7.92 0.75
CA MET A 136 -4.71 7.47 0.11
C MET A 136 -5.16 8.50 -0.93
N THR A 137 -5.38 8.04 -2.16
CA THR A 137 -5.91 8.83 -3.29
C THR A 137 -7.37 8.48 -3.59
N VAL A 138 -8.01 7.80 -2.65
CA VAL A 138 -9.45 7.53 -2.52
C VAL A 138 -9.80 7.42 -1.04
N GLU A 139 -11.09 7.43 -0.68
CA GLU A 139 -11.48 7.01 0.67
C GLU A 139 -11.23 5.50 0.85
N PRO A 140 -10.57 5.06 1.96
CA PRO A 140 -10.28 3.65 2.17
C PRO A 140 -11.54 2.82 2.34
N GLY A 141 -11.48 1.52 1.92
CA GLY A 141 -12.55 0.54 2.15
C GLY A 141 -13.12 -0.12 0.90
N PHE A 142 -12.98 0.45 -0.29
CA PHE A 142 -13.50 -0.13 -1.53
C PHE A 142 -12.53 0.07 -2.68
N GLY A 143 -12.40 -0.95 -3.53
CA GLY A 143 -11.64 -0.87 -4.78
C GLY A 143 -12.42 -0.20 -5.91
N GLY A 144 -11.71 0.22 -6.97
CA GLY A 144 -12.31 0.74 -8.20
C GLY A 144 -12.90 2.15 -8.12
N GLN A 145 -12.57 2.92 -7.11
CA GLN A 145 -12.96 4.32 -6.96
C GLN A 145 -12.17 5.24 -7.90
N SER A 146 -12.72 6.44 -8.15
CA SER A 146 -12.06 7.49 -8.93
C SER A 146 -10.90 8.11 -8.17
N PHE A 147 -9.80 8.34 -8.87
CA PHE A 147 -8.60 8.99 -8.35
C PHE A 147 -8.89 10.43 -7.89
N MET A 148 -8.49 10.76 -6.67
CA MET A 148 -8.59 12.10 -6.08
C MET A 148 -7.32 12.90 -6.39
N SER A 149 -7.32 13.67 -7.49
CA SER A 149 -6.15 14.42 -7.94
C SER A 149 -5.69 15.51 -6.95
N GLU A 150 -6.58 16.00 -6.11
CA GLU A 150 -6.27 16.94 -5.03
C GLU A 150 -5.30 16.36 -4.00
N MET A 151 -5.21 15.04 -3.87
CA MET A 151 -4.25 14.37 -2.99
C MET A 151 -2.80 14.48 -3.49
N LEU A 152 -2.58 14.84 -4.76
CA LEU A 152 -1.24 15.05 -5.30
C LEU A 152 -0.47 16.16 -4.57
N GLU A 153 -1.16 17.15 -4.04
CA GLU A 153 -0.50 18.16 -3.21
C GLU A 153 0.08 17.55 -1.92
N LYS A 154 -0.68 16.65 -1.26
CA LYS A 154 -0.18 15.89 -0.11
C LYS A 154 1.04 15.04 -0.46
N VAL A 155 1.04 14.41 -1.65
CA VAL A 155 2.18 13.63 -2.15
C VAL A 155 3.42 14.53 -2.32
N ARG A 156 3.28 15.75 -2.91
CA ARG A 156 4.39 16.71 -3.06
C ARG A 156 4.96 17.15 -1.72
N VAL A 157 4.09 17.46 -0.75
CA VAL A 157 4.51 17.84 0.60
C VAL A 157 5.24 16.68 1.28
N ALA A 158 4.72 15.45 1.19
CA ALA A 158 5.38 14.26 1.71
C ALA A 158 6.76 14.04 1.09
N ARG A 159 6.88 14.17 -0.24
CA ARG A 159 8.17 14.06 -0.94
C ARG A 159 9.15 15.14 -0.48
N SER A 160 8.69 16.36 -0.31
CA SER A 160 9.52 17.45 0.19
C SER A 160 10.00 17.18 1.63
N ALA A 161 9.14 16.66 2.48
CA ALA A 161 9.48 16.31 3.87
C ALA A 161 10.52 15.20 3.97
N LEU A 162 10.53 14.24 3.01
CA LEU A 162 11.55 13.20 2.91
C LEU A 162 12.93 13.74 2.48
N GLY A 163 13.00 14.93 1.92
CA GLY A 163 14.25 15.58 1.49
C GLY A 163 15.10 14.69 0.56
N LYS A 164 16.39 14.46 0.90
CA LYS A 164 17.28 13.59 0.10
C LYS A 164 16.91 12.11 0.18
N ASN A 165 16.03 11.75 1.10
CA ASN A 165 15.56 10.37 1.30
C ASN A 165 16.68 9.33 1.39
N GLU A 166 17.74 9.62 2.14
CA GLU A 166 18.91 8.74 2.30
C GLU A 166 18.55 7.38 2.93
N ARG A 167 17.45 7.34 3.69
CA ARG A 167 16.93 6.09 4.28
C ARG A 167 16.16 5.21 3.30
N GLY A 168 15.83 5.70 2.11
CA GLY A 168 15.04 4.96 1.11
C GLY A 168 13.60 4.72 1.56
N VAL A 169 12.98 5.71 2.21
CA VAL A 169 11.55 5.66 2.58
C VAL A 169 10.71 5.67 1.29
N TRP A 170 9.77 4.74 1.18
CA TRP A 170 8.87 4.68 0.03
C TRP A 170 7.74 5.69 0.19
N LEU A 171 7.39 6.35 -0.89
CA LEU A 171 6.19 7.19 -0.95
C LEU A 171 5.16 6.49 -1.85
N GLN A 172 4.24 5.82 -1.20
CA GLN A 172 3.21 5.01 -1.83
C GLN A 172 1.92 5.82 -2.01
N VAL A 173 1.20 5.56 -3.08
CA VAL A 173 -0.16 6.04 -3.31
C VAL A 173 -1.09 4.86 -3.57
N ASP A 174 -2.29 4.92 -3.01
CA ASP A 174 -3.31 3.89 -3.17
C ASP A 174 -4.68 4.51 -3.48
N GLY A 175 -5.26 4.05 -4.58
CA GLY A 175 -6.58 4.43 -5.06
C GLY A 175 -6.61 5.06 -6.44
N GLY A 176 -7.34 4.44 -7.36
CA GLY A 176 -7.58 4.96 -8.70
C GLY A 176 -6.36 5.02 -9.64
N ILE A 177 -5.29 4.28 -9.32
CA ILE A 177 -4.09 4.22 -10.16
C ILE A 177 -4.39 3.44 -11.45
N SER A 178 -4.05 4.10 -12.57
CA SER A 178 -4.32 3.63 -13.94
C SER A 178 -3.34 4.27 -14.92
N PRO A 179 -3.30 3.86 -16.19
CA PRO A 179 -2.47 4.54 -17.20
C PRO A 179 -2.71 6.04 -17.34
N SER A 180 -3.92 6.53 -16.98
CA SER A 180 -4.27 7.96 -17.06
C SER A 180 -3.90 8.76 -15.82
N THR A 181 -3.57 8.13 -14.68
CA THR A 181 -3.35 8.81 -13.40
C THR A 181 -1.93 8.64 -12.85
N ILE A 182 -1.26 7.55 -13.20
CA ILE A 182 0.04 7.19 -12.61
C ILE A 182 1.15 8.20 -12.91
N ALA A 183 1.15 8.80 -14.12
CA ALA A 183 2.15 9.80 -14.49
C ALA A 183 2.10 11.01 -13.54
N SER A 184 0.91 11.57 -13.29
CA SER A 184 0.75 12.71 -12.39
C SER A 184 1.11 12.38 -10.94
N ALA A 185 0.88 11.14 -10.50
CA ALA A 185 1.27 10.70 -9.17
C ALA A 185 2.81 10.54 -9.05
N ALA A 186 3.47 10.04 -10.09
CA ALA A 186 4.94 9.97 -10.16
C ALA A 186 5.58 11.36 -10.21
N GLU A 187 5.04 12.28 -11.02
CA GLU A 187 5.47 13.68 -11.09
C GLU A 187 5.32 14.40 -9.74
N ALA A 188 4.28 14.06 -8.96
CA ALA A 188 4.10 14.59 -7.61
C ALA A 188 5.13 14.02 -6.62
N GLY A 189 5.85 12.96 -6.97
CA GLY A 189 6.94 12.38 -6.18
C GLY A 189 6.67 11.00 -5.61
N ALA A 190 5.55 10.36 -5.91
CA ALA A 190 5.33 8.96 -5.53
C ALA A 190 6.32 8.03 -6.26
N ASP A 191 6.74 6.96 -5.59
CA ASP A 191 7.65 5.95 -6.14
C ASP A 191 7.10 4.52 -6.03
N THR A 192 5.98 4.35 -5.35
CA THR A 192 5.32 3.06 -5.12
C THR A 192 3.82 3.24 -5.38
N PHE A 193 3.24 2.37 -6.22
CA PHE A 193 1.88 2.57 -6.76
C PHE A 193 1.04 1.33 -6.56
N VAL A 194 -0.04 1.45 -5.80
CA VAL A 194 -1.04 0.39 -5.64
C VAL A 194 -2.04 0.48 -6.79
N ALA A 195 -2.12 -0.58 -7.59
CA ALA A 195 -3.02 -0.65 -8.74
C ALA A 195 -3.87 -1.92 -8.67
N GLY A 196 -5.17 -1.77 -8.42
CA GLY A 196 -6.11 -2.88 -8.34
C GLY A 196 -6.88 -3.08 -9.64
N SER A 197 -8.00 -2.36 -9.80
CA SER A 197 -8.94 -2.57 -10.90
C SER A 197 -8.33 -2.38 -12.30
N ALA A 198 -7.37 -1.48 -12.46
CA ALA A 198 -6.70 -1.28 -13.74
C ALA A 198 -5.89 -2.53 -14.17
N VAL A 199 -5.30 -3.24 -13.20
CA VAL A 199 -4.51 -4.44 -13.45
C VAL A 199 -5.43 -5.65 -13.66
N TYR A 200 -6.30 -5.97 -12.69
CA TYR A 200 -7.06 -7.23 -12.72
C TYR A 200 -8.22 -7.24 -13.75
N LYS A 201 -8.64 -6.07 -14.27
CA LYS A 201 -9.60 -6.00 -15.38
C LYS A 201 -8.94 -5.97 -16.76
N ALA A 202 -7.61 -5.90 -16.83
CA ALA A 202 -6.90 -5.96 -18.10
C ALA A 202 -6.94 -7.37 -18.70
N GLU A 203 -6.92 -7.46 -20.02
CA GLU A 203 -6.80 -8.73 -20.74
C GLU A 203 -5.51 -9.46 -20.37
N ASP A 204 -4.40 -8.71 -20.28
CA ASP A 204 -3.10 -9.17 -19.78
C ASP A 204 -2.67 -8.31 -18.57
N PRO A 205 -2.89 -8.79 -17.33
CA PRO A 205 -2.52 -8.07 -16.14
C PRO A 205 -1.01 -7.82 -15.97
N ALA A 206 -0.13 -8.75 -16.39
CA ALA A 206 1.31 -8.55 -16.31
C ALA A 206 1.79 -7.46 -17.29
N ALA A 207 1.24 -7.44 -18.50
CA ALA A 207 1.50 -6.37 -19.46
C ALA A 207 1.02 -5.01 -18.93
N MET A 208 -0.12 -4.96 -18.22
CA MET A 208 -0.61 -3.73 -17.59
C MET A 208 0.33 -3.23 -16.48
N VAL A 209 0.83 -4.12 -15.62
CA VAL A 209 1.85 -3.77 -14.60
C VAL A 209 3.09 -3.17 -15.26
N THR A 210 3.56 -3.79 -16.35
CA THR A 210 4.72 -3.31 -17.11
C THR A 210 4.45 -1.94 -17.73
N LEU A 211 3.28 -1.72 -18.31
CA LEU A 211 2.85 -0.44 -18.87
C LEU A 211 2.80 0.66 -17.81
N LEU A 212 2.21 0.38 -16.64
CA LEU A 212 2.15 1.34 -15.53
C LEU A 212 3.55 1.76 -15.10
N ARG A 213 4.49 0.81 -14.97
CA ARG A 213 5.90 1.11 -14.65
C ARG A 213 6.54 2.00 -15.70
N GLN A 214 6.33 1.71 -16.98
CA GLN A 214 6.88 2.53 -18.08
C GLN A 214 6.38 3.97 -18.04
N ILE A 215 5.07 4.16 -17.83
CA ILE A 215 4.48 5.50 -17.74
C ILE A 215 5.02 6.27 -16.52
N ALA A 216 5.14 5.62 -15.36
CA ALA A 216 5.66 6.25 -14.14
C ALA A 216 7.15 6.60 -14.20
N THR A 217 7.89 6.07 -15.17
CA THR A 217 9.34 6.29 -15.33
C THR A 217 9.66 7.42 -16.34
N GLN A 218 8.68 7.86 -17.13
CA GLN A 218 8.84 8.95 -18.11
C GLN A 218 8.90 10.31 -17.43
#